data_59c52ac53af24e779e44ba1712c1e5ab
#
_entry.id   59c52ac53af24e779e44ba1712c1e5ab
#
_cell.length_a   1.000
_cell.length_b   1.000
_cell.length_c   1.000
_cell.angle_alpha   90.00
_cell.angle_beta   90.00
_cell.angle_gamma   90.00
#
_symmetry.space_group_name_H-M   'P 1'
#
loop_
_entity.id
_entity.type
_entity.pdbx_description
1 polymer ?
#
loop_
_entity_poly.entity_id
_entity_poly.type
_entity_poly.pdbx_seq_one_letter_code
_entity_poly.pdbx_strand_id
1 'polypeptide(L)'
;YTTDDTAKFKADVERFAAALLGREPFASLKDRFSVRGVMKPSQERGCDEPTRGVHRNTALGCTFNSLGSERYLLTEDNRAIREAARAVPYDVLSIMVNHTRYGGGGIYNLFNTFTSDNQWSGYVFVHEFGHGFAGLADEYYSSSTAYTDFYPAGVEPVERNITRMLDGKPKWAALTSAGVPVPTPWAKAEH
;
A
#
# COMPACT_ATOMS: atom_id res chain seq x y z
N TYR A 1 16.42 6.68 -2.26
CA TYR A 1 17.56 6.30 -3.08
C TYR A 1 18.34 7.52 -3.51
N THR A 2 19.66 7.44 -3.47
CA THR A 2 20.57 8.44 -4.02
C THR A 2 21.05 7.99 -5.40
N THR A 3 21.85 8.82 -6.08
CA THR A 3 22.45 8.45 -7.37
C THR A 3 23.28 7.16 -7.27
N ASP A 4 23.96 6.95 -6.13
CA ASP A 4 24.79 5.77 -5.88
C ASP A 4 23.97 4.47 -5.73
N ASP A 5 22.68 4.60 -5.46
CA ASP A 5 21.76 3.48 -5.29
C ASP A 5 21.12 2.99 -6.59
N THR A 6 21.56 3.44 -7.76
CA THR A 6 20.93 3.13 -9.06
C THR A 6 20.80 1.61 -9.31
N ALA A 7 21.86 0.85 -9.04
CA ALA A 7 21.83 -0.61 -9.20
C ALA A 7 20.86 -1.27 -8.22
N LYS A 8 20.87 -0.83 -6.94
CA LYS A 8 19.93 -1.29 -5.91
C LYS A 8 18.50 -0.97 -6.31
N PHE A 9 18.23 0.26 -6.76
CA PHE A 9 16.88 0.66 -7.19
C PHE A 9 16.34 -0.27 -8.28
N LYS A 10 17.14 -0.60 -9.30
CA LYS A 10 16.74 -1.53 -10.36
C LYS A 10 16.41 -2.92 -9.82
N ALA A 11 17.31 -3.48 -8.99
CA ALA A 11 17.08 -4.77 -8.35
C ALA A 11 15.82 -4.79 -7.47
N ASP A 12 15.57 -3.71 -6.73
CA ASP A 12 14.38 -3.58 -5.89
C ASP A 12 13.10 -3.49 -6.74
N VAL A 13 13.10 -2.74 -7.85
CA VAL A 13 11.95 -2.71 -8.78
C VAL A 13 11.62 -4.11 -9.29
N GLU A 14 12.62 -4.87 -9.74
CA GLU A 14 12.44 -6.23 -10.23
C GLU A 14 11.91 -7.16 -9.12
N ARG A 15 12.48 -7.08 -7.92
CA ARG A 15 12.08 -7.87 -6.75
C ARG A 15 10.62 -7.61 -6.35
N PHE A 16 10.21 -6.35 -6.28
CA PHE A 16 8.84 -6.01 -5.90
C PHE A 16 7.83 -6.28 -7.01
N ALA A 17 8.20 -6.10 -8.27
CA ALA A 17 7.37 -6.54 -9.39
C ALA A 17 7.12 -8.05 -9.33
N ALA A 18 8.16 -8.85 -9.06
CA ALA A 18 8.03 -10.29 -8.88
C ALA A 18 7.16 -10.65 -7.65
N ALA A 19 7.29 -9.91 -6.54
CA ALA A 19 6.49 -10.13 -5.34
C ALA A 19 4.99 -9.89 -5.59
N LEU A 20 4.64 -8.88 -6.37
CA LEU A 20 3.24 -8.58 -6.75
C LEU A 20 2.72 -9.61 -7.76
N LEU A 21 3.44 -9.78 -8.87
CA LEU A 21 2.99 -10.60 -10.00
C LEU A 21 3.16 -12.12 -9.76
N GLY A 22 3.75 -12.50 -8.65
CA GLY A 22 3.81 -13.89 -8.17
C GLY A 22 2.64 -14.30 -7.27
N ARG A 23 1.67 -13.41 -6.99
CA ARG A 23 0.53 -13.66 -6.09
C ARG A 23 -0.80 -13.49 -6.82
N GLU A 24 -1.76 -14.36 -6.50
CA GLU A 24 -3.13 -14.17 -6.99
C GLU A 24 -3.81 -12.95 -6.32
N PRO A 25 -4.66 -12.24 -7.06
CA PRO A 25 -5.10 -12.49 -8.44
C PRO A 25 -4.15 -11.96 -9.52
N PHE A 26 -3.05 -11.31 -9.15
CA PHE A 26 -2.13 -10.65 -10.08
C PHE A 26 -1.33 -11.64 -10.93
N ALA A 27 -1.02 -12.82 -10.39
CA ALA A 27 -0.28 -13.86 -11.11
C ALA A 27 -1.05 -14.34 -12.36
N SER A 28 -2.34 -14.57 -12.23
CA SER A 28 -3.22 -14.93 -13.36
C SER A 28 -3.42 -13.80 -14.37
N LEU A 29 -3.14 -12.58 -13.98
CA LEU A 29 -3.36 -11.39 -14.81
C LEU A 29 -2.06 -10.68 -15.18
N LYS A 30 -0.90 -11.30 -14.96
CA LYS A 30 0.43 -10.68 -15.09
C LYS A 30 0.66 -10.01 -16.45
N ASP A 31 0.10 -10.58 -17.52
CA ASP A 31 0.25 -10.04 -18.88
C ASP A 31 -0.53 -8.71 -19.10
N ARG A 32 -1.36 -8.33 -18.14
CA ARG A 32 -2.07 -7.04 -18.14
C ARG A 32 -1.34 -5.95 -17.40
N PHE A 33 -0.21 -6.26 -16.75
CA PHE A 33 0.58 -5.32 -16.00
C PHE A 33 1.84 -4.93 -16.76
N SER A 34 2.13 -3.62 -16.77
CA SER A 34 3.41 -3.08 -17.22
C SER A 34 4.04 -2.34 -16.06
N VAL A 35 5.08 -2.91 -15.46
CA VAL A 35 5.80 -2.30 -14.34
C VAL A 35 6.96 -1.46 -14.86
N ARG A 36 7.06 -0.23 -14.39
CA ARG A 36 8.14 0.70 -14.76
C ARG A 36 8.73 1.34 -13.51
N GLY A 37 10.05 1.30 -13.39
CA GLY A 37 10.78 2.01 -12.36
C GLY A 37 11.21 3.40 -12.85
N VAL A 38 10.76 4.44 -12.16
CA VAL A 38 11.20 5.82 -12.39
C VAL A 38 12.05 6.26 -11.22
N MET A 39 13.35 6.36 -11.43
CA MET A 39 14.25 6.81 -10.38
C MET A 39 14.30 8.32 -10.32
N LYS A 40 13.94 8.89 -9.16
CA LYS A 40 14.16 10.29 -8.82
C LYS A 40 15.18 10.34 -7.69
N PRO A 41 16.47 10.58 -8.00
CA PRO A 41 17.52 10.56 -6.96
C PRO A 41 17.28 11.62 -5.89
N SER A 42 17.38 11.20 -4.63
CA SER A 42 17.42 12.07 -3.46
C SER A 42 18.85 12.50 -3.14
N GLN A 43 19.03 13.57 -2.38
CA GLN A 43 20.34 13.96 -1.86
C GLN A 43 20.78 13.04 -0.72
N GLU A 44 19.82 12.53 0.07
CA GLU A 44 20.05 11.61 1.17
C GLU A 44 19.19 10.36 1.05
N ARG A 45 19.68 9.26 1.63
CA ARG A 45 18.93 7.99 1.74
C ARG A 45 17.89 8.08 2.84
N GLY A 46 16.81 7.31 2.71
CA GLY A 46 15.78 7.17 3.72
C GLY A 46 14.64 8.16 3.54
N CYS A 47 14.13 8.62 4.64
CA CYS A 47 13.03 9.58 4.75
C CYS A 47 13.03 10.24 6.12
N ASP A 48 12.14 11.18 6.35
CA ASP A 48 11.97 11.81 7.65
C ASP A 48 11.40 10.83 8.69
N GLU A 49 11.91 10.94 9.92
CA GLU A 49 11.41 10.26 11.12
C GLU A 49 11.23 11.31 12.24
N PRO A 50 10.17 12.12 12.21
CA PRO A 50 10.03 13.28 13.10
C PRO A 50 10.12 12.93 14.58
N THR A 51 9.51 11.81 15.02
CA THR A 51 9.58 11.36 16.42
C THR A 51 10.96 10.93 16.89
N ARG A 52 11.90 10.75 15.94
CA ARG A 52 13.30 10.43 16.22
C ARG A 52 14.24 11.61 15.94
N GLY A 53 13.69 12.78 15.59
CA GLY A 53 14.48 13.96 15.24
C GLY A 53 15.30 13.80 13.96
N VAL A 54 14.91 12.88 13.06
CA VAL A 54 15.60 12.62 11.79
C VAL A 54 14.88 13.36 10.67
N HIS A 55 15.65 14.20 9.97
CA HIS A 55 15.19 14.92 8.77
C HIS A 55 16.13 14.61 7.61
N ARG A 56 15.60 14.34 6.44
CA ARG A 56 16.32 13.93 5.24
C ARG A 56 15.89 14.74 4.02
N ASN A 57 16.88 15.22 3.29
CA ASN A 57 16.61 15.90 2.02
C ASN A 57 16.34 14.86 0.91
N THR A 58 15.07 14.54 0.72
CA THR A 58 14.64 13.50 -0.23
C THR A 58 13.78 14.08 -1.35
N ALA A 59 13.86 13.44 -2.51
CA ALA A 59 13.22 13.93 -3.73
C ALA A 59 11.69 13.94 -3.69
N LEU A 60 11.07 13.08 -2.86
CA LEU A 60 9.63 12.94 -2.76
C LEU A 60 9.08 13.27 -1.37
N GLY A 61 9.91 13.73 -0.43
CA GLY A 61 9.49 14.21 0.88
C GLY A 61 8.69 13.18 1.70
N CYS A 62 9.00 11.89 1.58
CA CYS A 62 8.32 10.88 2.39
C CYS A 62 8.69 11.03 3.86
N THR A 63 7.70 10.85 4.73
CA THR A 63 7.89 10.94 6.18
C THR A 63 7.12 9.84 6.91
N PHE A 64 7.74 9.27 7.93
CA PHE A 64 7.04 8.49 8.94
C PHE A 64 6.19 9.37 9.84
N ASN A 65 5.40 8.76 10.70
CA ASN A 65 4.50 9.43 11.64
C ASN A 65 3.38 10.24 10.97
N SER A 66 3.10 9.96 9.71
CA SER A 66 1.94 10.52 9.02
C SER A 66 0.65 10.15 9.75
N LEU A 67 -0.30 11.08 9.80
CA LEU A 67 -1.60 10.89 10.47
C LEU A 67 -1.48 10.46 11.95
N GLY A 68 -0.39 10.79 12.62
CA GLY A 68 -0.16 10.45 14.02
C GLY A 68 0.19 8.98 14.30
N SER A 69 0.44 8.17 13.30
CA SER A 69 0.82 6.77 13.46
C SER A 69 2.28 6.54 13.10
N GLU A 70 3.04 5.91 13.99
CA GLU A 70 4.48 5.68 13.81
C GLU A 70 4.84 4.87 12.56
N ARG A 71 3.95 4.01 12.11
CA ARG A 71 4.18 3.13 10.95
C ARG A 71 3.72 3.73 9.64
N TYR A 72 2.90 4.76 9.65
CA TYR A 72 2.42 5.38 8.43
C TYR A 72 3.53 6.21 7.79
N LEU A 73 3.82 5.83 6.55
CA LEU A 73 4.83 6.44 5.71
C LEU A 73 4.12 7.04 4.50
N LEU A 74 4.01 8.35 4.44
CA LEU A 74 3.33 9.05 3.34
C LEU A 74 4.17 10.24 2.89
N THR A 75 3.72 10.93 1.87
CA THR A 75 4.22 12.23 1.46
C THR A 75 3.08 13.17 1.14
N GLU A 76 3.25 14.45 1.44
CA GLU A 76 2.33 15.52 1.08
C GLU A 76 2.77 16.28 -0.18
N ASP A 77 3.98 16.00 -0.70
CA ASP A 77 4.49 16.66 -1.90
C ASP A 77 3.91 16.04 -3.18
N ASN A 78 2.63 16.28 -3.40
CA ASN A 78 1.92 15.84 -4.61
C ASN A 78 2.56 16.38 -5.89
N ARG A 79 3.21 17.54 -5.83
CA ARG A 79 3.90 18.12 -6.98
C ARG A 79 5.11 17.28 -7.36
N ALA A 80 5.98 16.95 -6.42
CA ALA A 80 7.16 16.12 -6.67
C ALA A 80 6.77 14.74 -7.21
N ILE A 81 5.71 14.13 -6.65
CA ILE A 81 5.17 12.86 -7.16
C ILE A 81 4.75 12.99 -8.63
N ARG A 82 3.95 13.98 -8.97
CA ARG A 82 3.45 14.18 -10.34
C ARG A 82 4.56 14.50 -11.32
N GLU A 83 5.53 15.30 -10.92
CA GLU A 83 6.72 15.60 -11.73
C GLU A 83 7.58 14.37 -12.00
N ALA A 84 7.75 13.49 -11.01
CA ALA A 84 8.44 12.22 -11.21
C ALA A 84 7.63 11.27 -12.12
N ALA A 85 6.35 11.12 -11.85
CA ALA A 85 5.47 10.19 -12.56
C ALA A 85 5.23 10.55 -14.03
N ARG A 86 5.32 11.81 -14.41
CA ARG A 86 5.10 12.25 -15.81
C ARG A 86 6.03 11.61 -16.84
N ALA A 87 7.11 10.98 -16.39
CA ALA A 87 8.08 10.32 -17.28
C ALA A 87 7.49 9.12 -18.02
N VAL A 88 6.42 8.52 -17.50
CA VAL A 88 5.76 7.34 -18.07
C VAL A 88 4.25 7.42 -17.86
N PRO A 89 3.41 6.81 -18.73
CA PRO A 89 1.99 6.63 -18.43
C PRO A 89 1.84 5.65 -17.27
N TYR A 90 0.86 5.90 -16.39
CA TYR A 90 0.60 5.05 -15.23
C TYR A 90 -0.88 5.07 -14.83
N ASP A 91 -1.34 3.97 -14.27
CA ASP A 91 -2.65 3.85 -13.61
C ASP A 91 -2.48 3.85 -12.09
N VAL A 92 -1.33 3.36 -11.59
CA VAL A 92 -1.01 3.26 -10.16
C VAL A 92 0.41 3.72 -9.92
N LEU A 93 0.62 4.42 -8.82
CA LEU A 93 1.92 4.87 -8.35
C LEU A 93 2.29 4.17 -7.04
N SER A 94 3.47 3.56 -7.02
CA SER A 94 4.06 3.00 -5.82
C SER A 94 5.38 3.71 -5.52
N ILE A 95 5.50 4.29 -4.33
CA ILE A 95 6.69 5.01 -3.88
C ILE A 95 7.51 4.10 -2.98
N MET A 96 8.66 3.70 -3.46
CA MET A 96 9.59 2.82 -2.76
C MET A 96 10.64 3.64 -2.03
N VAL A 97 10.68 3.55 -0.71
CA VAL A 97 11.60 4.29 0.15
C VAL A 97 12.76 3.39 0.59
N ASN A 98 13.99 3.82 0.32
CA ASN A 98 15.22 3.07 0.71
C ASN A 98 15.45 3.16 2.22
N HIS A 99 14.75 2.34 3.00
CA HIS A 99 14.78 2.34 4.45
C HIS A 99 14.50 0.94 5.02
N THR A 100 15.06 0.67 6.22
CA THR A 100 14.92 -0.61 6.93
C THR A 100 13.75 -0.66 7.91
N ARG A 101 13.22 0.49 8.32
CA ARG A 101 12.09 0.57 9.26
C ARG A 101 10.83 0.04 8.60
N TYR A 102 10.05 -0.74 9.37
CA TYR A 102 8.72 -1.18 8.96
C TYR A 102 7.80 0.04 8.74
N GLY A 103 7.11 0.10 7.62
CA GLY A 103 6.12 1.13 7.33
C GLY A 103 5.68 1.16 5.89
N GLY A 104 4.51 1.70 5.71
CA GLY A 104 3.86 1.90 4.44
C GLY A 104 2.63 2.78 4.60
N GLY A 105 1.89 2.95 3.52
CA GLY A 105 0.63 3.66 3.50
C GLY A 105 0.05 3.65 2.09
N GLY A 106 -1.24 3.45 1.95
CA GLY A 106 -1.93 3.46 0.67
C GLY A 106 -3.11 4.41 0.65
N ILE A 107 -3.17 5.26 -0.37
CA ILE A 107 -4.27 6.19 -0.61
C ILE A 107 -4.91 5.82 -1.94
N TYR A 108 -6.17 5.40 -1.89
CA TYR A 108 -6.89 4.94 -3.07
C TYR A 108 -6.82 5.96 -4.22
N ASN A 109 -6.48 5.44 -5.40
CA ASN A 109 -6.37 6.22 -6.65
C ASN A 109 -5.38 7.40 -6.59
N LEU A 110 -4.46 7.40 -5.62
CA LEU A 110 -3.43 8.43 -5.51
C LEU A 110 -2.01 7.83 -5.57
N PHE A 111 -1.60 7.12 -4.54
CA PHE A 111 -0.34 6.39 -4.47
C PHE A 111 -0.32 5.42 -3.29
N ASN A 112 0.63 4.52 -3.28
CA ASN A 112 1.02 3.76 -2.10
C ASN A 112 2.53 3.88 -1.85
N THR A 113 2.93 3.76 -0.60
CA THR A 113 4.32 3.84 -0.15
C THR A 113 4.71 2.58 0.61
N PHE A 114 5.98 2.25 0.61
CA PHE A 114 6.55 1.18 1.42
C PHE A 114 8.07 1.32 1.52
N THR A 115 8.67 0.69 2.52
CA THR A 115 10.12 0.64 2.67
C THR A 115 10.72 -0.59 1.99
N SER A 116 11.92 -0.45 1.40
CA SER A 116 12.52 -1.51 0.60
C SER A 116 13.23 -2.60 1.40
N ASP A 117 13.78 -2.28 2.57
CA ASP A 117 14.77 -3.14 3.23
C ASP A 117 14.30 -3.73 4.58
N ASN A 118 13.01 -3.66 4.88
CA ASN A 118 12.43 -4.39 6.00
C ASN A 118 12.16 -5.86 5.58
N GLN A 119 12.27 -6.80 6.51
CA GLN A 119 11.98 -8.22 6.23
C GLN A 119 10.56 -8.46 5.68
N TRP A 120 9.62 -7.57 5.99
CA TRP A 120 8.21 -7.63 5.57
C TRP A 120 7.90 -6.77 4.35
N SER A 121 8.91 -6.11 3.75
CA SER A 121 8.69 -5.14 2.66
C SER A 121 7.86 -5.69 1.50
N GLY A 122 8.07 -6.96 1.13
CA GLY A 122 7.30 -7.60 0.06
C GLY A 122 5.81 -7.78 0.42
N TYR A 123 5.52 -8.10 1.68
CA TYR A 123 4.15 -8.16 2.19
C TYR A 123 3.52 -6.77 2.26
N VAL A 124 4.21 -5.81 2.88
CA VAL A 124 3.73 -4.42 3.01
C VAL A 124 3.45 -3.82 1.64
N PHE A 125 4.34 -4.01 0.67
CA PHE A 125 4.11 -3.51 -0.69
C PHE A 125 2.80 -4.02 -1.30
N VAL A 126 2.54 -5.32 -1.24
CA VAL A 126 1.30 -5.90 -1.80
C VAL A 126 0.06 -5.43 -1.04
N HIS A 127 0.17 -5.30 0.29
CA HIS A 127 -0.88 -4.78 1.15
C HIS A 127 -1.24 -3.33 0.79
N GLU A 128 -0.25 -2.44 0.75
CA GLU A 128 -0.46 -1.02 0.41
C GLU A 128 -0.89 -0.83 -1.06
N PHE A 129 -0.45 -1.73 -1.94
CA PHE A 129 -0.94 -1.77 -3.32
C PHE A 129 -2.44 -2.08 -3.36
N GLY A 130 -2.92 -2.97 -2.51
CA GLY A 130 -4.35 -3.26 -2.36
C GLY A 130 -5.18 -2.03 -2.02
N HIS A 131 -4.69 -1.19 -1.09
CA HIS A 131 -5.32 0.09 -0.77
C HIS A 131 -5.27 1.06 -1.96
N GLY A 132 -4.08 1.29 -2.51
CA GLY A 132 -3.87 2.29 -3.57
C GLY A 132 -4.57 1.96 -4.88
N PHE A 133 -4.58 0.69 -5.27
CA PHE A 133 -5.14 0.22 -6.54
C PHE A 133 -6.62 -0.13 -6.47
N ALA A 134 -7.02 -0.93 -5.48
CA ALA A 134 -8.36 -1.49 -5.41
C ALA A 134 -9.27 -0.82 -4.38
N GLY A 135 -8.75 0.08 -3.55
CA GLY A 135 -9.51 0.74 -2.47
C GLY A 135 -9.98 -0.26 -1.43
N LEU A 136 -9.12 -1.20 -1.06
CA LEU A 136 -9.43 -2.16 -0.01
C LEU A 136 -9.26 -1.54 1.37
N ALA A 137 -10.12 -1.91 2.30
CA ALA A 137 -9.97 -1.62 3.71
C ALA A 137 -9.01 -2.61 4.37
N ASP A 138 -8.43 -2.20 5.49
CA ASP A 138 -7.70 -3.09 6.39
C ASP A 138 -8.64 -4.11 7.06
N GLU A 139 -8.16 -5.34 7.17
CA GLU A 139 -8.86 -6.43 7.83
C GLU A 139 -8.03 -6.92 9.04
N TYR A 140 -7.75 -6.01 9.98
CA TYR A 140 -7.00 -6.33 11.19
C TYR A 140 -7.89 -6.92 12.28
N TYR A 141 -7.32 -7.83 13.05
CA TYR A 141 -7.96 -8.42 14.24
C TYR A 141 -7.56 -7.72 15.54
N SER A 142 -6.52 -6.93 15.50
CA SER A 142 -6.01 -6.25 16.69
C SER A 142 -6.88 -5.05 17.03
N SER A 143 -7.43 -5.03 18.24
CA SER A 143 -8.18 -3.88 18.74
C SER A 143 -7.36 -2.59 18.82
N SER A 144 -6.03 -2.68 18.89
CA SER A 144 -5.15 -1.51 18.87
C SER A 144 -5.07 -0.84 17.50
N THR A 145 -5.51 -1.52 16.43
CA THR A 145 -5.50 -1.04 15.05
C THR A 145 -6.89 -1.00 14.42
N ALA A 146 -7.92 -1.53 15.09
CA ALA A 146 -9.29 -1.52 14.62
C ALA A 146 -10.01 -0.23 15.00
N TYR A 147 -10.79 0.31 14.09
CA TYR A 147 -11.67 1.46 14.33
C TYR A 147 -13.11 0.95 14.45
N THR A 148 -13.72 1.10 15.63
CA THR A 148 -15.07 0.59 15.90
C THR A 148 -16.17 1.45 15.27
N ASP A 149 -15.95 2.76 15.17
CA ASP A 149 -16.95 3.74 14.74
C ASP A 149 -16.52 4.54 13.50
N PHE A 150 -15.75 3.89 12.59
CA PHE A 150 -15.23 4.56 11.40
C PHE A 150 -16.34 5.00 10.42
N TYR A 151 -17.40 4.21 10.32
CA TYR A 151 -18.55 4.56 9.49
C TYR A 151 -19.78 4.91 10.34
N PRO A 152 -20.53 5.96 9.98
CA PRO A 152 -21.81 6.25 10.62
C PRO A 152 -22.78 5.08 10.52
N ALA A 153 -23.70 4.97 11.50
CA ALA A 153 -24.75 3.96 11.45
C ALA A 153 -25.60 4.13 10.18
N GLY A 154 -25.92 3.01 9.52
CA GLY A 154 -26.73 3.01 8.30
C GLY A 154 -25.99 3.43 7.03
N VAL A 155 -24.67 3.66 7.09
CA VAL A 155 -23.83 3.92 5.91
C VAL A 155 -23.07 2.66 5.52
N GLU A 156 -23.20 2.26 4.27
CA GLU A 156 -22.41 1.17 3.70
C GLU A 156 -20.99 1.67 3.43
N PRO A 157 -19.93 0.98 3.89
CA PRO A 157 -18.54 1.35 3.62
C PRO A 157 -18.28 1.50 2.12
N VAL A 158 -17.40 2.42 1.73
CA VAL A 158 -17.03 2.61 0.31
C VAL A 158 -16.04 1.55 -0.18
N GLU A 159 -15.24 1.00 0.69
CA GLU A 159 -14.25 -0.02 0.39
C GLU A 159 -14.90 -1.32 -0.06
N ARG A 160 -14.25 -1.99 -1.01
CA ARG A 160 -14.86 -3.09 -1.76
C ARG A 160 -14.90 -4.41 -1.00
N ASN A 161 -14.02 -4.61 -0.05
CA ASN A 161 -13.84 -5.86 0.70
C ASN A 161 -14.59 -5.90 2.04
N ILE A 162 -15.23 -4.81 2.45
CA ILE A 162 -16.04 -4.76 3.67
C ILE A 162 -17.47 -4.34 3.36
N THR A 163 -18.42 -4.82 4.17
CA THR A 163 -19.84 -4.52 3.98
C THR A 163 -20.57 -4.56 5.34
N ARG A 164 -21.57 -3.73 5.50
CA ARG A 164 -22.55 -3.80 6.60
C ARG A 164 -23.79 -4.62 6.23
N MET A 165 -23.86 -5.09 5.00
CA MET A 165 -25.01 -5.85 4.50
C MET A 165 -26.36 -5.12 4.72
N LEU A 166 -26.41 -3.81 4.51
CA LEU A 166 -27.61 -3.01 4.78
C LEU A 166 -28.83 -3.50 3.99
N ASP A 167 -28.62 -4.03 2.80
CA ASP A 167 -29.66 -4.63 1.95
C ASP A 167 -29.79 -6.16 2.17
N GLY A 168 -29.24 -6.68 3.27
CA GLY A 168 -29.23 -8.11 3.59
C GLY A 168 -28.31 -8.95 2.69
N LYS A 169 -27.48 -8.32 1.87
CA LYS A 169 -26.52 -8.96 0.97
C LYS A 169 -25.17 -8.25 0.98
N PRO A 170 -24.04 -8.97 0.85
CA PRO A 170 -22.75 -8.33 0.68
C PRO A 170 -22.64 -7.68 -0.71
N LYS A 171 -21.79 -6.67 -0.85
CA LYS A 171 -21.51 -6.01 -2.14
C LYS A 171 -21.09 -6.96 -3.25
N TRP A 172 -20.43 -8.04 -2.87
CA TRP A 172 -19.93 -9.09 -3.78
C TRP A 172 -20.86 -10.30 -3.90
N ALA A 173 -22.15 -10.18 -3.56
CA ALA A 173 -23.09 -11.29 -3.60
C ALA A 173 -23.14 -12.02 -4.96
N ALA A 174 -23.00 -11.28 -6.06
CA ALA A 174 -22.96 -11.85 -7.40
C ALA A 174 -21.70 -12.69 -7.70
N LEU A 175 -20.65 -12.56 -6.90
CA LEU A 175 -19.38 -13.27 -7.03
C LEU A 175 -19.27 -14.43 -6.01
N THR A 176 -20.24 -14.55 -5.10
CA THR A 176 -20.24 -15.61 -4.09
C THR A 176 -20.61 -16.94 -4.72
N SER A 177 -19.77 -17.94 -4.54
CA SER A 177 -20.05 -19.31 -5.02
C SER A 177 -21.26 -19.91 -4.28
N ALA A 178 -22.02 -20.75 -4.97
CA ALA A 178 -23.16 -21.43 -4.36
C ALA A 178 -22.74 -22.26 -3.14
N GLY A 179 -23.49 -22.16 -2.04
CA GLY A 179 -23.22 -22.90 -0.80
C GLY A 179 -22.20 -22.26 0.15
N VAL A 180 -21.56 -21.15 -0.23
CA VAL A 180 -20.71 -20.38 0.69
C VAL A 180 -21.59 -19.55 1.61
N PRO A 181 -21.51 -19.75 2.95
CA PRO A 181 -22.30 -18.97 3.90
C PRO A 181 -21.78 -17.53 3.98
N VAL A 182 -22.67 -16.58 4.16
CA VAL A 182 -22.36 -15.15 4.34
C VAL A 182 -23.08 -14.64 5.60
N PRO A 183 -22.36 -14.18 6.62
CA PRO A 183 -20.89 -14.17 6.72
C PRO A 183 -20.31 -15.58 6.77
N THR A 184 -19.11 -15.75 6.20
CA THR A 184 -18.40 -17.02 6.26
C THR A 184 -17.96 -17.27 7.72
N PRO A 185 -18.27 -18.46 8.29
CA PRO A 185 -17.81 -18.78 9.63
C PRO A 185 -16.30 -18.68 9.72
N TRP A 186 -15.84 -17.98 10.76
CA TRP A 186 -14.43 -17.87 11.02
C TRP A 186 -13.91 -19.18 11.63
N ALA A 187 -13.13 -19.93 10.87
CA ALA A 187 -12.32 -20.98 11.45
C ALA A 187 -11.25 -20.29 12.32
N LYS A 188 -11.13 -20.71 13.59
CA LYS A 188 -10.04 -20.23 14.45
C LYS A 188 -8.72 -20.50 13.73
N ALA A 189 -8.18 -19.47 13.09
CA ALA A 189 -6.80 -19.50 12.65
C ALA A 189 -5.94 -19.38 13.91
N GLU A 190 -5.13 -20.38 14.15
CA GLU A 190 -4.03 -20.27 15.09
C GLU A 190 -3.02 -19.32 14.47
N HIS A 191 -2.96 -18.08 14.99
CA HIS A 191 -1.99 -17.06 14.65
C HIS A 191 -1.04 -16.83 15.81
#